data_7d26eae312ec38ce73eacb28f0fdc44e
#
_entry.id   7d26eae312ec38ce73eacb28f0fdc44e
#
_cell.length_a   1.000
_cell.length_b   1.000
_cell.length_c   1.000
_cell.angle_alpha   90.00
_cell.angle_beta   90.00
_cell.angle_gamma   90.00
#
_symmetry.space_group_name_H-M   'P 1'
#
loop_
_entity.id
_entity.type
_entity.pdbx_description
1 polymer ?
#
loop_
_entity_poly.entity_id
_entity_poly.type
_entity_poly.pdbx_seq_one_letter_code
_entity_poly.pdbx_strand_id
1 'polypeptide(L)'
;MLRAILYSVFLICTGFFSTTTANAYQLNAYDFKFKDIDGNIIKLSEHKGKVILIINTASFCGFTKQFQHMQTLWDEYKTKDFILIGVPSQDFQQEHETDAKVKEFCELTFGVNFPMTSITSVRGKNAHPFYKWAKLTYGSKAIPKWNFHKILIDKNGSIIDTYSSITKPTDKKVIKKIEELL
;
A
#
# COMPACT_ATOMS: atom_id res chain seq x y z
N MET A 1 44.11 -70.88 28.99
CA MET A 1 42.81 -70.19 29.03
C MET A 1 43.03 -68.77 28.65
N LEU A 2 42.79 -68.41 27.38
CA LEU A 2 43.01 -67.10 26.83
C LEU A 2 41.66 -66.40 26.74
N ARG A 3 41.47 -65.26 27.47
CA ARG A 3 40.27 -64.40 27.40
C ARG A 3 40.49 -63.37 26.36
N ALA A 4 39.76 -63.45 25.24
CA ALA A 4 39.69 -62.39 24.23
C ALA A 4 38.75 -61.25 24.71
N ILE A 5 39.27 -60.03 24.76
CA ILE A 5 38.52 -58.84 25.07
C ILE A 5 38.13 -58.20 23.73
N LEU A 6 36.82 -58.23 23.42
CA LEU A 6 36.25 -57.50 22.27
C LEU A 6 36.02 -56.01 22.64
N TYR A 7 36.76 -55.11 22.00
CA TYR A 7 36.50 -53.69 22.03
C TYR A 7 35.46 -53.33 20.95
N SER A 8 34.24 -52.96 21.39
CA SER A 8 33.22 -52.44 20.52
C SER A 8 33.49 -50.94 20.30
N VAL A 9 33.87 -50.55 19.07
CA VAL A 9 34.03 -49.16 18.67
C VAL A 9 32.66 -48.62 18.29
N PHE A 10 32.09 -47.75 19.12
CA PHE A 10 30.86 -47.02 18.84
C PHE A 10 31.20 -45.78 17.99
N LEU A 11 30.90 -45.85 16.69
CA LEU A 11 31.05 -44.70 15.77
C LEU A 11 29.86 -43.78 15.99
N ILE A 12 30.07 -42.65 16.69
CA ILE A 12 29.06 -41.60 16.83
C ILE A 12 29.10 -40.74 15.55
N CYS A 13 28.16 -41.01 14.65
CA CYS A 13 27.90 -40.13 13.50
C CYS A 13 27.18 -38.88 13.98
N THR A 14 27.91 -37.79 14.26
CA THR A 14 27.32 -36.45 14.48
C THR A 14 26.91 -35.88 13.13
N GLY A 15 25.66 -36.12 12.77
CA GLY A 15 25.06 -35.44 11.62
C GLY A 15 24.90 -33.95 11.90
N PHE A 16 25.68 -33.10 11.21
CA PHE A 16 25.46 -31.66 11.14
C PHE A 16 24.17 -31.41 10.34
N PHE A 17 23.06 -31.22 11.03
CA PHE A 17 21.86 -30.64 10.40
C PHE A 17 22.14 -29.15 10.14
N SER A 18 22.57 -28.82 8.93
CA SER A 18 22.53 -27.43 8.43
C SER A 18 21.07 -27.03 8.27
N THR A 19 20.54 -26.31 9.24
CA THR A 19 19.25 -25.62 9.09
C THR A 19 19.45 -24.44 8.14
N THR A 20 19.22 -24.67 6.86
CA THR A 20 18.99 -23.57 5.90
C THR A 20 17.70 -22.88 6.31
N THR A 21 17.79 -21.76 7.02
CA THR A 21 16.67 -20.84 7.20
C THR A 21 16.31 -20.31 5.82
N ALA A 22 15.30 -20.89 5.19
CA ALA A 22 14.67 -20.30 4.04
C ALA A 22 14.18 -18.91 4.48
N ASN A 23 14.80 -17.84 3.98
CA ASN A 23 14.28 -16.50 4.12
C ASN A 23 12.91 -16.49 3.43
N ALA A 24 11.82 -16.60 4.22
CA ALA A 24 10.49 -16.49 3.70
C ALA A 24 10.37 -15.10 3.06
N TYR A 25 10.14 -15.04 1.74
CA TYR A 25 9.93 -13.79 1.01
C TYR A 25 8.73 -13.08 1.65
N GLN A 26 8.99 -11.94 2.29
CA GLN A 26 7.95 -11.14 2.92
C GLN A 26 7.48 -10.10 1.92
N LEU A 27 6.21 -10.20 1.47
CA LEU A 27 5.58 -9.23 0.58
C LEU A 27 5.68 -7.81 1.14
N ASN A 28 5.94 -6.85 0.25
CA ASN A 28 5.87 -5.42 0.54
C ASN A 28 5.01 -4.71 -0.51
N ALA A 29 4.85 -3.38 -0.42
CA ALA A 29 3.99 -2.64 -1.33
C ALA A 29 4.37 -2.79 -2.80
N TYR A 30 5.65 -3.00 -3.11
CA TYR A 30 6.16 -3.12 -4.49
C TYR A 30 5.74 -4.39 -5.22
N ASP A 31 5.16 -5.36 -4.52
CA ASP A 31 4.63 -6.59 -5.12
C ASP A 31 3.24 -6.40 -5.75
N PHE A 32 2.65 -5.21 -5.60
CA PHE A 32 1.31 -4.93 -6.07
C PHE A 32 1.29 -3.99 -7.27
N LYS A 33 0.23 -4.12 -8.07
CA LYS A 33 -0.08 -3.28 -9.22
C LYS A 33 -1.57 -2.96 -9.24
N PHE A 34 -1.91 -1.81 -9.76
CA PHE A 34 -3.29 -1.41 -10.01
C PHE A 34 -3.52 -1.25 -11.52
N LYS A 35 -4.75 -1.31 -11.95
CA LYS A 35 -5.17 -0.77 -13.25
C LYS A 35 -5.37 0.74 -13.06
N ASP A 36 -4.82 1.58 -13.94
CA ASP A 36 -5.08 3.01 -13.88
C ASP A 36 -6.46 3.37 -14.46
N ILE A 37 -6.85 4.62 -14.32
CA ILE A 37 -8.17 5.11 -14.75
C ILE A 37 -8.33 5.09 -16.29
N ASP A 38 -7.24 5.01 -17.05
CA ASP A 38 -7.20 4.92 -18.51
C ASP A 38 -7.03 3.47 -19.00
N GLY A 39 -6.91 2.51 -18.11
CA GLY A 39 -6.83 1.08 -18.42
C GLY A 39 -5.42 0.51 -18.46
N ASN A 40 -4.37 1.32 -18.29
CA ASN A 40 -2.98 0.86 -18.20
C ASN A 40 -2.67 0.27 -16.82
N ILE A 41 -1.41 -0.10 -16.56
CA ILE A 41 -0.99 -0.70 -15.30
C ILE A 41 -0.06 0.26 -14.54
N ILE A 42 -0.42 0.58 -13.31
CA ILE A 42 0.45 1.22 -12.32
C ILE A 42 1.10 0.11 -11.50
N LYS A 43 2.39 -0.15 -11.68
CA LYS A 43 3.16 -1.06 -10.82
C LYS A 43 3.79 -0.28 -9.70
N LEU A 44 3.51 -0.62 -8.45
CA LEU A 44 4.13 0.07 -7.30
C LEU A 44 5.64 -0.14 -7.28
N SER A 45 6.16 -1.21 -7.90
CA SER A 45 7.59 -1.45 -8.08
C SER A 45 8.33 -0.38 -8.91
N GLU A 46 7.63 0.35 -9.78
CA GLU A 46 8.19 1.46 -10.56
C GLU A 46 8.42 2.72 -9.70
N HIS A 47 7.90 2.71 -8.47
CA HIS A 47 8.05 3.78 -7.49
C HIS A 47 8.98 3.42 -6.32
N LYS A 48 9.85 2.40 -6.50
CA LYS A 48 10.89 2.07 -5.51
C LYS A 48 11.75 3.29 -5.18
N GLY A 49 12.03 3.47 -3.89
CA GLY A 49 12.78 4.63 -3.40
C GLY A 49 11.94 5.89 -3.22
N LYS A 50 10.63 5.84 -3.49
CA LYS A 50 9.71 6.95 -3.22
C LYS A 50 8.83 6.67 -2.01
N VAL A 51 8.46 7.71 -1.30
CA VAL A 51 7.36 7.71 -0.32
C VAL A 51 6.06 7.64 -1.09
N ILE A 52 5.18 6.69 -0.76
CA ILE A 52 3.92 6.47 -1.47
C ILE A 52 2.75 6.79 -0.53
N LEU A 53 1.83 7.66 -0.96
CA LEU A 53 0.57 7.93 -0.27
C LEU A 53 -0.60 7.41 -1.11
N ILE A 54 -1.28 6.37 -0.63
CA ILE A 54 -2.47 5.82 -1.28
C ILE A 54 -3.71 6.29 -0.53
N ILE A 55 -4.68 6.87 -1.27
CA ILE A 55 -5.93 7.41 -0.70
C ILE A 55 -7.12 6.86 -1.48
N ASN A 56 -8.03 6.15 -0.81
CA ASN A 56 -9.29 5.77 -1.47
C ASN A 56 -10.25 6.96 -1.55
N THR A 57 -10.85 7.17 -2.70
CA THR A 57 -11.63 8.36 -3.02
C THR A 57 -13.08 8.05 -3.38
N ALA A 58 -13.92 9.08 -3.39
CA ALA A 58 -15.28 9.02 -3.93
C ALA A 58 -15.81 10.42 -4.29
N SER A 59 -16.57 10.51 -5.39
CA SER A 59 -17.07 11.76 -5.97
C SER A 59 -18.24 12.38 -5.19
N PHE A 60 -19.05 11.57 -4.50
CA PHE A 60 -20.28 12.01 -3.81
C PHE A 60 -20.17 11.94 -2.28
N CYS A 61 -18.97 12.03 -1.75
CA CYS A 61 -18.71 11.96 -0.32
C CYS A 61 -18.69 13.36 0.32
N GLY A 62 -19.11 13.47 1.59
CA GLY A 62 -18.94 14.72 2.34
C GLY A 62 -17.49 15.20 2.47
N PHE A 63 -16.52 14.32 2.23
CA PHE A 63 -15.09 14.62 2.23
C PHE A 63 -14.51 14.90 0.85
N THR A 64 -15.32 14.97 -0.22
CA THR A 64 -14.85 15.14 -1.62
C THR A 64 -13.96 16.37 -1.82
N LYS A 65 -14.16 17.44 -1.04
CA LYS A 65 -13.27 18.61 -1.02
C LYS A 65 -11.80 18.27 -0.68
N GLN A 66 -11.51 17.08 -0.17
CA GLN A 66 -10.13 16.64 0.05
C GLN A 66 -9.37 16.40 -1.26
N PHE A 67 -10.01 16.28 -2.41
CA PHE A 67 -9.31 16.28 -3.70
C PHE A 67 -8.44 17.54 -3.89
N GLN A 68 -8.90 18.72 -3.45
CA GLN A 68 -8.09 19.95 -3.48
C GLN A 68 -6.83 19.81 -2.60
N HIS A 69 -6.96 19.22 -1.42
CA HIS A 69 -5.83 18.97 -0.53
C HIS A 69 -4.87 17.92 -1.10
N MET A 70 -5.40 16.90 -1.81
CA MET A 70 -4.59 15.91 -2.52
C MET A 70 -3.79 16.57 -3.65
N GLN A 71 -4.45 17.43 -4.46
CA GLN A 71 -3.80 18.14 -5.55
C GLN A 71 -2.74 19.11 -5.03
N THR A 72 -3.04 19.87 -3.99
CA THR A 72 -2.06 20.76 -3.34
C THR A 72 -0.82 19.98 -2.87
N LEU A 73 -1.03 18.87 -2.17
CA LEU A 73 0.08 18.01 -1.70
C LEU A 73 0.88 17.44 -2.89
N TRP A 74 0.19 17.00 -3.93
CA TRP A 74 0.84 16.50 -5.14
C TRP A 74 1.70 17.55 -5.82
N ASP A 75 1.18 18.75 -6.02
CA ASP A 75 1.91 19.85 -6.66
C ASP A 75 3.17 20.26 -5.89
N GLU A 76 3.14 20.19 -4.56
CA GLU A 76 4.28 20.51 -3.71
C GLU A 76 5.36 19.42 -3.71
N TYR A 77 4.97 18.14 -3.83
CA TYR A 77 5.90 17.02 -3.62
C TYR A 77 6.19 16.19 -4.88
N LYS A 78 5.48 16.37 -6.01
CA LYS A 78 5.62 15.53 -7.23
C LYS A 78 7.03 15.53 -7.85
N THR A 79 7.84 16.55 -7.58
CA THR A 79 9.23 16.64 -8.05
C THR A 79 10.25 16.05 -7.06
N LYS A 80 9.78 15.57 -5.90
CA LYS A 80 10.57 14.91 -4.87
C LYS A 80 10.38 13.39 -4.96
N ASP A 81 11.04 12.63 -4.09
CA ASP A 81 10.85 11.18 -4.00
C ASP A 81 9.49 10.82 -3.37
N PHE A 82 8.43 11.28 -3.99
CA PHE A 82 7.05 11.13 -3.53
C PHE A 82 6.11 10.74 -4.67
N ILE A 83 5.11 9.94 -4.38
CA ILE A 83 3.99 9.63 -5.26
C ILE A 83 2.69 9.59 -4.47
N LEU A 84 1.64 10.23 -5.00
CA LEU A 84 0.28 10.15 -4.51
C LEU A 84 -0.55 9.37 -5.51
N ILE A 85 -1.33 8.39 -5.03
CA ILE A 85 -2.22 7.57 -5.85
C ILE A 85 -3.64 7.64 -5.28
N GLY A 86 -4.58 8.15 -6.09
CA GLY A 86 -6.00 8.12 -5.79
C GLY A 86 -6.63 6.79 -6.21
N VAL A 87 -7.46 6.21 -5.35
CA VAL A 87 -8.13 4.93 -5.60
C VAL A 87 -9.65 5.10 -5.47
N PRO A 88 -10.35 5.42 -6.57
CA PRO A 88 -11.82 5.50 -6.58
C PRO A 88 -12.45 4.18 -6.13
N SER A 89 -13.48 4.24 -5.29
CA SER A 89 -14.12 3.02 -4.76
C SER A 89 -15.63 3.17 -4.59
N GLN A 90 -16.36 2.15 -5.04
CA GLN A 90 -17.81 1.99 -4.82
C GLN A 90 -18.15 1.29 -3.50
N ASP A 91 -17.19 0.87 -2.72
CA ASP A 91 -17.46 0.10 -1.49
C ASP A 91 -18.27 0.85 -0.43
N PHE A 92 -18.41 2.17 -0.59
CA PHE A 92 -19.22 3.06 0.26
C PHE A 92 -20.39 3.69 -0.50
N GLN A 93 -20.66 3.23 -1.73
CA GLN A 93 -21.80 3.65 -2.58
C GLN A 93 -21.81 5.18 -2.83
N GLN A 94 -20.65 5.78 -3.00
CA GLN A 94 -20.49 7.23 -3.18
C GLN A 94 -19.55 7.59 -4.35
N GLU A 95 -19.36 6.68 -5.30
CA GLU A 95 -18.53 6.95 -6.49
C GLU A 95 -19.39 6.86 -7.76
N HIS A 96 -18.91 7.42 -8.87
CA HIS A 96 -19.47 7.21 -10.20
C HIS A 96 -19.36 5.74 -10.63
N GLU A 97 -20.26 5.33 -11.53
CA GLU A 97 -20.34 3.94 -12.00
C GLU A 97 -19.20 3.56 -12.96
N THR A 98 -18.54 4.54 -13.60
CA THR A 98 -17.53 4.29 -14.64
C THR A 98 -16.27 5.11 -14.39
N ASP A 99 -15.11 4.55 -14.77
CA ASP A 99 -13.80 5.22 -14.69
C ASP A 99 -13.80 6.55 -15.47
N ALA A 100 -14.44 6.60 -16.64
CA ALA A 100 -14.53 7.80 -17.46
C ALA A 100 -15.25 8.94 -16.72
N LYS A 101 -16.36 8.68 -16.04
CA LYS A 101 -17.08 9.69 -15.24
C LYS A 101 -16.29 10.12 -14.00
N VAL A 102 -15.55 9.21 -13.36
CA VAL A 102 -14.65 9.57 -12.25
C VAL A 102 -13.56 10.50 -12.74
N LYS A 103 -12.90 10.15 -13.85
CA LYS A 103 -11.84 10.96 -14.46
C LYS A 103 -12.33 12.35 -14.78
N GLU A 104 -13.42 12.47 -15.55
CA GLU A 104 -14.04 13.73 -15.92
C GLU A 104 -14.36 14.59 -14.70
N PHE A 105 -15.00 14.03 -13.69
CA PHE A 105 -15.33 14.73 -12.45
C PHE A 105 -14.10 15.26 -11.73
N CYS A 106 -13.07 14.41 -11.56
CA CYS A 106 -11.85 14.79 -10.85
C CYS A 106 -11.06 15.87 -11.59
N GLU A 107 -10.92 15.75 -12.92
CA GLU A 107 -10.19 16.70 -13.75
C GLU A 107 -10.94 18.05 -13.84
N LEU A 108 -12.23 18.04 -14.16
CA LEU A 108 -12.99 19.27 -14.38
C LEU A 108 -13.32 20.01 -13.08
N THR A 109 -13.55 19.29 -11.97
CA THR A 109 -13.98 19.91 -10.72
C THR A 109 -12.81 20.34 -9.83
N PHE A 110 -11.73 19.56 -9.81
CA PHE A 110 -10.61 19.73 -8.89
C PHE A 110 -9.24 19.90 -9.57
N GLY A 111 -9.17 19.81 -10.90
CA GLY A 111 -7.91 19.88 -11.65
C GLY A 111 -6.96 18.74 -11.31
N VAL A 112 -7.48 17.56 -10.96
CA VAL A 112 -6.67 16.40 -10.56
C VAL A 112 -5.76 15.98 -11.71
N ASN A 113 -4.45 15.87 -11.40
CA ASN A 113 -3.44 15.37 -12.34
C ASN A 113 -2.44 14.41 -11.68
N PHE A 114 -2.71 13.97 -10.47
CA PHE A 114 -1.98 12.86 -9.85
C PHE A 114 -2.53 11.51 -10.36
N PRO A 115 -1.73 10.42 -10.30
CA PRO A 115 -2.16 9.09 -10.71
C PRO A 115 -3.43 8.63 -10.00
N MET A 116 -4.38 8.13 -10.78
CA MET A 116 -5.62 7.53 -10.27
C MET A 116 -5.78 6.11 -10.82
N THR A 117 -6.30 5.21 -9.99
CA THR A 117 -6.63 3.86 -10.42
C THR A 117 -8.02 3.81 -11.04
N SER A 118 -8.34 2.74 -11.78
CA SER A 118 -9.72 2.33 -12.05
C SER A 118 -10.47 2.15 -10.74
N ILE A 119 -11.81 2.23 -10.79
CA ILE A 119 -12.68 1.95 -9.63
C ILE A 119 -12.29 0.58 -9.03
N THR A 120 -11.89 0.59 -7.77
CA THR A 120 -11.26 -0.54 -7.11
C THR A 120 -11.96 -0.85 -5.78
N SER A 121 -12.17 -2.15 -5.50
CA SER A 121 -12.63 -2.56 -4.17
C SER A 121 -11.49 -2.47 -3.15
N VAL A 122 -11.73 -1.75 -2.05
CA VAL A 122 -10.73 -1.43 -1.02
C VAL A 122 -10.98 -2.18 0.30
N ARG A 123 -12.12 -2.89 0.42
CA ARG A 123 -12.52 -3.62 1.62
C ARG A 123 -13.29 -4.90 1.32
N GLY A 124 -13.47 -5.76 2.34
CA GLY A 124 -14.23 -7.01 2.23
C GLY A 124 -13.50 -8.11 1.46
N LYS A 125 -14.25 -9.14 1.08
CA LYS A 125 -13.70 -10.34 0.41
C LYS A 125 -13.12 -10.06 -0.97
N ASN A 126 -13.70 -9.07 -1.67
CA ASN A 126 -13.31 -8.67 -3.03
C ASN A 126 -12.23 -7.57 -3.04
N ALA A 127 -11.73 -7.13 -1.87
CA ALA A 127 -10.70 -6.11 -1.81
C ALA A 127 -9.50 -6.47 -2.68
N HIS A 128 -8.95 -5.46 -3.35
CA HIS A 128 -7.72 -5.58 -4.13
C HIS A 128 -6.59 -6.21 -3.29
N PRO A 129 -5.70 -7.04 -3.87
CA PRO A 129 -4.63 -7.73 -3.15
C PRO A 129 -3.79 -6.80 -2.26
N PHE A 130 -3.51 -5.57 -2.68
CA PHE A 130 -2.82 -4.56 -1.87
C PHE A 130 -3.54 -4.30 -0.53
N TYR A 131 -4.87 -4.11 -0.53
CA TYR A 131 -5.61 -3.86 0.72
C TYR A 131 -5.71 -5.10 1.60
N LYS A 132 -5.75 -6.30 1.01
CA LYS A 132 -5.66 -7.56 1.77
C LYS A 132 -4.30 -7.70 2.46
N TRP A 133 -3.23 -7.42 1.74
CA TRP A 133 -1.88 -7.38 2.30
C TRP A 133 -1.75 -6.31 3.39
N ALA A 134 -2.22 -5.09 3.13
CA ALA A 134 -2.17 -4.01 4.10
C ALA A 134 -2.87 -4.37 5.42
N LYS A 135 -4.02 -5.07 5.34
CA LYS A 135 -4.69 -5.62 6.52
C LYS A 135 -3.84 -6.64 7.27
N LEU A 136 -3.16 -7.54 6.54
CA LEU A 136 -2.34 -8.60 7.16
C LEU A 136 -1.09 -8.04 7.83
N THR A 137 -0.45 -7.03 7.23
CA THR A 137 0.81 -6.46 7.73
C THR A 137 0.62 -5.35 8.76
N TYR A 138 -0.38 -4.50 8.60
CA TYR A 138 -0.60 -3.33 9.47
C TYR A 138 -1.87 -3.41 10.32
N GLY A 139 -2.65 -4.48 10.16
CA GLY A 139 -3.85 -4.75 10.93
C GLY A 139 -5.07 -3.92 10.49
N SER A 140 -6.07 -3.84 11.38
CA SER A 140 -7.37 -3.23 11.09
C SER A 140 -7.30 -1.72 10.79
N LYS A 141 -6.21 -1.04 11.18
CA LYS A 141 -5.99 0.38 10.89
C LYS A 141 -5.78 0.65 9.40
N ALA A 142 -5.25 -0.32 8.64
CA ALA A 142 -5.06 -0.20 7.19
C ALA A 142 -6.34 -0.50 6.37
N ILE A 143 -7.42 -0.92 7.00
CA ILE A 143 -8.70 -1.15 6.30
C ILE A 143 -9.45 0.17 6.20
N PRO A 144 -9.78 0.67 4.99
CA PRO A 144 -10.64 1.83 4.83
C PRO A 144 -11.99 1.62 5.51
N LYS A 145 -12.31 2.46 6.49
CA LYS A 145 -13.61 2.48 7.17
C LYS A 145 -14.59 3.43 6.49
N TRP A 146 -14.06 4.34 5.68
CA TRP A 146 -14.79 5.30 4.88
C TRP A 146 -13.93 5.82 3.72
N ASN A 147 -14.50 6.62 2.82
CA ASN A 147 -13.75 7.29 1.77
C ASN A 147 -12.69 8.24 2.33
N PHE A 148 -11.66 8.52 1.57
CA PHE A 148 -10.51 9.36 1.95
C PHE A 148 -9.71 8.82 3.15
N HIS A 149 -9.64 7.52 3.33
CA HIS A 149 -8.65 6.88 4.19
C HIS A 149 -7.28 6.86 3.49
N LYS A 150 -6.21 7.06 4.25
CA LYS A 150 -4.84 7.17 3.75
C LYS A 150 -3.99 6.03 4.27
N ILE A 151 -3.13 5.50 3.39
CA ILE A 151 -2.07 4.55 3.74
C ILE A 151 -0.75 5.16 3.28
N LEU A 152 0.18 5.40 4.21
CA LEU A 152 1.51 5.97 3.95
C LEU A 152 2.55 4.85 3.98
N ILE A 153 3.38 4.81 2.93
CA ILE A 153 4.37 3.76 2.67
C ILE A 153 5.73 4.44 2.51
N ASP A 154 6.76 3.88 3.12
CA ASP A 154 8.14 4.37 3.03
C ASP A 154 8.86 3.97 1.74
N LYS A 155 10.10 4.44 1.59
CA LYS A 155 11.00 4.15 0.44
C LYS A 155 11.39 2.67 0.31
N ASN A 156 11.08 1.83 1.31
CA ASN A 156 11.33 0.38 1.30
C ASN A 156 10.08 -0.44 0.97
N GLY A 157 8.93 0.22 0.81
CA GLY A 157 7.65 -0.43 0.55
C GLY A 157 6.91 -0.92 1.79
N SER A 158 7.30 -0.46 2.99
CA SER A 158 6.65 -0.78 4.25
C SER A 158 5.58 0.23 4.60
N ILE A 159 4.42 -0.21 5.12
CA ILE A 159 3.40 0.70 5.64
C ILE A 159 3.90 1.29 6.96
N ILE A 160 3.98 2.63 7.01
CA ILE A 160 4.47 3.37 8.19
C ILE A 160 3.33 3.95 9.01
N ASP A 161 2.28 4.45 8.35
CA ASP A 161 1.14 5.04 9.04
C ASP A 161 -0.14 4.96 8.21
N THR A 162 -1.27 5.19 8.86
CA THR A 162 -2.59 5.30 8.24
C THR A 162 -3.36 6.46 8.86
N TYR A 163 -4.13 7.18 8.03
CA TYR A 163 -4.93 8.30 8.50
C TYR A 163 -6.39 8.12 8.10
N SER A 164 -7.27 8.41 9.03
CA SER A 164 -8.72 8.32 8.79
C SER A 164 -9.22 9.40 7.82
N SER A 165 -10.45 9.26 7.39
CA SER A 165 -11.15 10.19 6.48
C SER A 165 -11.16 11.65 6.95
N ILE A 166 -11.20 11.89 8.27
CA ILE A 166 -11.25 13.24 8.87
C ILE A 166 -9.92 13.98 8.68
N THR A 167 -8.79 13.26 8.69
CA THR A 167 -7.46 13.84 8.52
C THR A 167 -7.27 14.27 7.07
N LYS A 168 -7.03 15.55 6.82
CA LYS A 168 -6.75 16.07 5.47
C LYS A 168 -5.34 15.65 5.02
N PRO A 169 -5.11 15.43 3.72
CA PRO A 169 -3.75 15.17 3.20
C PRO A 169 -2.74 16.27 3.55
N THR A 170 -3.19 17.52 3.67
CA THR A 170 -2.35 18.68 4.04
C THR A 170 -2.28 18.95 5.54
N ASP A 171 -2.80 18.09 6.40
CA ASP A 171 -2.66 18.28 7.86
C ASP A 171 -1.19 18.16 8.27
N LYS A 172 -0.75 19.02 9.18
CA LYS A 172 0.65 19.11 9.66
C LYS A 172 1.25 17.76 10.01
N LYS A 173 0.48 16.86 10.63
CA LYS A 173 0.96 15.52 11.00
C LYS A 173 1.24 14.63 9.81
N VAL A 174 0.49 14.78 8.69
CA VAL A 174 0.70 14.02 7.45
C VAL A 174 1.93 14.56 6.73
N ILE A 175 2.00 15.88 6.54
CA ILE A 175 3.13 16.56 5.92
C ILE A 175 4.44 16.24 6.67
N LYS A 176 4.47 16.46 7.98
CA LYS A 176 5.64 16.15 8.81
C LYS A 176 6.11 14.70 8.61
N LYS A 177 5.15 13.74 8.57
CA LYS A 177 5.51 12.33 8.39
C LYS A 177 6.05 12.02 7.00
N ILE A 178 5.52 12.66 5.97
CA ILE A 178 6.06 12.57 4.60
C ILE A 178 7.49 13.13 4.56
N GLU A 179 7.72 14.32 5.12
CA GLU A 179 9.03 14.98 5.15
C GLU A 179 10.09 14.19 5.91
N GLU A 180 9.71 13.51 7.00
CA GLU A 180 10.59 12.59 7.74
C GLU A 180 11.03 11.37 6.92
N LEU A 181 10.28 10.99 5.88
CA LEU A 181 10.54 9.84 5.05
C LEU A 181 11.24 10.19 3.72
N LEU A 182 11.20 11.45 3.29
CA LEU A 182 11.86 11.95 2.09
C LEU A 182 13.38 12.04 2.25
#